data_f2b896dbb84f0e762a3bb6cab6ea44e1
#
_entry.id   f2b896dbb84f0e762a3bb6cab6ea44e1
#
_cell.length_a   1.000
_cell.length_b   1.000
_cell.length_c   1.000
_cell.angle_alpha   90.00
_cell.angle_beta   90.00
_cell.angle_gamma   90.00
#
_symmetry.space_group_name_H-M   'P 1'
#
loop_
_entity.id
_entity.type
_entity.pdbx_description
1 polymer ?
#
loop_
_entity_poly.entity_id
_entity_poly.type
_entity_poly.pdbx_seq_one_letter_code
_entity_poly.pdbx_strand_id
1 'polypeptide(L)'
;AAAVSLLPNIVKSQELEPAAPRDWSGNTPLRYPDPDLVALDSRFQRYILFNTPMQRHHVGTMWAEGPAWNGVGRFLVWSDIPNNRQLRWIEDDNRVTEFRNPSGNSNGNTFDFQGRQISCEHGNRRVVRYEYDGSVTVIADSYEGQPLNSPNDATVHPDGSIWFTDPPYGIRGNYEGNRADQLHPLSVYRVDSSGQINRVTDDIDAPNGLCFSPDYSLLYVANTGAGRDIKVWDVDGSRLRNGRVFAELVDPTTGSRTSADGIRCDVDGNVWAGARPGVQIVAPDGDTIGVIRLPEVCANVCFGGAKRNRLFMTASQSLYSVYVGVRGAGVA
;
A
#
# COMPACT_ATOMS: atom_id res chain seq x y z
N ALA A 1 -2.30 -31.11 -31.09
CA ALA A 1 -2.40 -29.68 -30.86
C ALA A 1 -1.20 -29.25 -30.04
N ALA A 2 -0.23 -28.56 -30.67
CA ALA A 2 0.95 -28.06 -30.01
C ALA A 2 0.53 -26.85 -29.16
N ALA A 3 0.71 -26.94 -27.85
CA ALA A 3 0.58 -25.79 -26.97
C ALA A 3 1.71 -24.83 -27.29
N VAL A 4 1.40 -23.70 -27.91
CA VAL A 4 2.33 -22.58 -28.04
C VAL A 4 2.47 -22.00 -26.63
N SER A 5 3.55 -22.32 -25.95
CA SER A 5 3.95 -21.69 -24.70
C SER A 5 4.38 -20.26 -25.05
N LEU A 6 3.47 -19.31 -24.93
CA LEU A 6 3.79 -17.90 -24.90
C LEU A 6 4.50 -17.62 -23.57
N LEU A 7 5.83 -17.76 -23.57
CA LEU A 7 6.64 -17.32 -22.44
C LEU A 7 6.47 -15.80 -22.29
N PRO A 8 6.16 -15.28 -21.09
CA PRO A 8 6.16 -13.85 -20.86
C PRO A 8 7.55 -13.27 -21.16
N ASN A 9 7.58 -12.07 -21.71
CA ASN A 9 8.80 -11.40 -22.12
C ASN A 9 9.67 -11.12 -20.88
N ILE A 10 10.84 -11.74 -20.80
CA ILE A 10 11.90 -11.35 -19.86
C ILE A 10 12.67 -10.23 -20.55
N VAL A 11 12.55 -9.01 -20.02
CA VAL A 11 13.30 -7.87 -20.54
C VAL A 11 14.66 -7.82 -19.82
N LYS A 12 15.72 -8.20 -20.53
CA LYS A 12 17.10 -7.98 -20.06
C LYS A 12 17.54 -6.58 -20.48
N SER A 13 17.83 -5.71 -19.52
CA SER A 13 18.59 -4.43 -19.66
C SER A 13 18.14 -3.42 -20.73
N GLN A 14 16.95 -3.50 -21.27
CA GLN A 14 16.34 -2.42 -22.04
C GLN A 14 15.40 -1.60 -21.15
N GLU A 15 15.40 -0.28 -21.31
CA GLU A 15 14.39 0.57 -20.69
C GLU A 15 13.01 0.06 -21.09
N LEU A 16 12.13 -0.10 -20.10
CA LEU A 16 10.75 -0.50 -20.34
C LEU A 16 9.99 0.66 -21.01
N GLU A 17 9.27 0.34 -22.08
CA GLU A 17 8.32 1.30 -22.63
C GLU A 17 7.22 1.62 -21.60
N PRO A 18 6.77 2.88 -21.52
CA PRO A 18 5.60 3.22 -20.70
C PRO A 18 4.38 2.39 -21.06
N ALA A 19 3.42 2.27 -20.13
CA ALA A 19 2.15 1.61 -20.41
C ALA A 19 1.49 2.22 -21.65
N ALA A 20 1.12 1.39 -22.62
CA ALA A 20 0.39 1.86 -23.79
C ALA A 20 -0.99 2.42 -23.39
N PRO A 21 -1.52 3.44 -24.09
CA PRO A 21 -2.88 3.89 -23.88
C PRO A 21 -3.85 2.72 -23.97
N ARG A 22 -4.74 2.60 -22.98
CA ARG A 22 -5.71 1.51 -22.88
C ARG A 22 -7.15 2.05 -22.92
N ASP A 23 -8.00 1.39 -23.69
CA ASP A 23 -9.44 1.63 -23.63
C ASP A 23 -10.03 0.98 -22.38
N TRP A 24 -10.48 1.79 -21.45
CA TRP A 24 -11.10 1.36 -20.20
C TRP A 24 -12.63 1.23 -20.30
N SER A 25 -13.23 1.53 -21.46
CA SER A 25 -14.68 1.43 -21.68
C SER A 25 -15.17 -0.02 -21.82
N GLY A 26 -14.24 -0.96 -22.09
CA GLY A 26 -14.56 -2.35 -22.38
C GLY A 26 -14.97 -2.63 -23.83
N ASN A 27 -14.92 -1.61 -24.70
CA ASN A 27 -15.30 -1.77 -26.13
C ASN A 27 -14.17 -2.39 -26.97
N THR A 28 -12.93 -2.31 -26.49
CA THR A 28 -11.77 -2.88 -27.18
C THR A 28 -11.41 -4.23 -26.57
N PRO A 29 -11.21 -5.30 -27.38
CA PRO A 29 -10.76 -6.59 -26.86
C PRO A 29 -9.44 -6.51 -26.09
N LEU A 30 -9.40 -7.21 -24.95
CA LEU A 30 -8.21 -7.29 -24.11
C LEU A 30 -7.19 -8.27 -24.68
N ARG A 31 -5.92 -8.00 -24.46
CA ARG A 31 -4.82 -8.92 -24.77
C ARG A 31 -4.46 -9.76 -23.55
N TYR A 32 -4.09 -11.00 -23.78
CA TYR A 32 -3.67 -11.94 -22.74
C TYR A 32 -2.35 -12.61 -23.11
N PRO A 33 -1.43 -12.84 -22.13
CA PRO A 33 -1.49 -12.26 -20.78
C PRO A 33 -1.51 -10.73 -20.84
N ASP A 34 -1.94 -10.08 -19.76
CA ASP A 34 -2.02 -8.61 -19.73
C ASP A 34 -0.62 -8.01 -19.96
N PRO A 35 -0.43 -7.15 -20.98
CA PRO A 35 0.88 -6.66 -21.38
C PRO A 35 1.53 -5.70 -20.36
N ASP A 36 0.75 -5.23 -19.39
CA ASP A 36 1.26 -4.33 -18.34
C ASP A 36 1.76 -5.08 -17.09
N LEU A 37 1.64 -6.42 -17.05
CA LEU A 37 2.32 -7.27 -16.09
C LEU A 37 3.64 -7.74 -16.69
N VAL A 38 4.75 -7.13 -16.30
CA VAL A 38 6.06 -7.33 -16.92
C VAL A 38 6.99 -8.08 -15.96
N ALA A 39 7.50 -9.23 -16.41
CA ALA A 39 8.53 -9.95 -15.69
C ALA A 39 9.92 -9.37 -16.04
N LEU A 40 10.60 -8.82 -15.04
CA LEU A 40 12.00 -8.41 -15.13
C LEU A 40 12.94 -9.60 -14.85
N ASP A 41 12.45 -10.54 -14.04
CA ASP A 41 13.12 -11.80 -13.71
C ASP A 41 12.15 -12.97 -13.87
N SER A 42 12.67 -14.16 -14.16
CA SER A 42 11.86 -15.38 -14.35
C SER A 42 11.03 -15.76 -13.12
N ARG A 43 11.47 -15.36 -11.91
CA ARG A 43 10.76 -15.57 -10.64
C ARG A 43 9.37 -14.94 -10.65
N PHE A 44 9.17 -13.83 -11.36
CA PHE A 44 7.87 -13.17 -11.43
C PHE A 44 6.85 -13.86 -12.33
N GLN A 45 7.29 -14.68 -13.29
CA GLN A 45 6.40 -15.32 -14.28
C GLN A 45 5.28 -16.14 -13.65
N ARG A 46 5.53 -16.81 -12.52
CA ARG A 46 4.52 -17.60 -11.80
C ARG A 46 3.39 -16.77 -11.20
N TYR A 47 3.59 -15.46 -11.04
CA TYR A 47 2.59 -14.55 -10.50
C TYR A 47 1.70 -13.93 -11.57
N ILE A 48 2.08 -14.04 -12.85
CA ILE A 48 1.28 -13.57 -13.99
C ILE A 48 0.27 -14.65 -14.37
N LEU A 49 -1.02 -14.36 -14.14
CA LEU A 49 -2.09 -15.23 -14.58
C LEU A 49 -2.43 -14.94 -16.04
N PHE A 50 -2.49 -16.01 -16.85
CA PHE A 50 -2.62 -15.91 -18.31
C PHE A 50 -3.88 -15.17 -18.76
N ASN A 51 -5.00 -15.33 -18.04
CA ASN A 51 -6.34 -14.91 -18.49
C ASN A 51 -6.98 -13.83 -17.62
N THR A 52 -6.21 -13.02 -16.92
CA THR A 52 -6.70 -11.96 -16.07
C THR A 52 -6.25 -10.59 -16.56
N PRO A 53 -7.19 -9.70 -16.91
CA PRO A 53 -6.85 -8.34 -17.29
C PRO A 53 -6.76 -7.44 -16.08
N MET A 54 -6.00 -6.36 -16.20
CA MET A 54 -6.11 -5.22 -15.31
C MET A 54 -7.47 -4.54 -15.52
N GLN A 55 -8.12 -4.20 -14.43
CA GLN A 55 -9.41 -3.53 -14.41
C GLN A 55 -9.28 -2.17 -13.73
N ARG A 56 -9.98 -1.15 -14.25
CA ARG A 56 -10.18 0.13 -13.57
C ARG A 56 -11.60 0.19 -13.02
N HIS A 57 -11.73 0.34 -11.70
CA HIS A 57 -13.03 0.33 -11.01
C HIS A 57 -13.57 1.72 -10.76
N HIS A 58 -12.69 2.71 -10.64
CA HIS A 58 -13.06 4.09 -10.35
C HIS A 58 -12.05 5.06 -10.94
N VAL A 59 -12.54 6.26 -11.26
CA VAL A 59 -11.76 7.45 -11.61
C VAL A 59 -12.47 8.67 -11.02
N GLY A 60 -11.73 9.68 -10.60
CA GLY A 60 -12.28 10.93 -10.09
C GLY A 60 -11.99 11.22 -8.62
N THR A 61 -11.03 10.51 -8.02
CA THR A 61 -10.38 10.94 -6.78
C THR A 61 -9.39 12.06 -7.07
N MET A 62 -9.08 12.88 -6.09
CA MET A 62 -7.99 13.86 -6.22
C MET A 62 -6.63 13.23 -5.89
N TRP A 63 -6.58 12.40 -4.83
CA TRP A 63 -5.43 11.55 -4.52
C TRP A 63 -5.93 10.28 -3.82
N ALA A 64 -5.92 9.18 -4.57
CA ALA A 64 -6.39 7.87 -4.11
C ALA A 64 -5.31 7.18 -3.27
N GLU A 65 -5.64 6.83 -2.02
CA GLU A 65 -4.71 6.27 -1.04
C GLU A 65 -5.33 5.21 -0.14
N GLY A 66 -4.47 4.50 0.59
CA GLY A 66 -4.80 3.62 1.70
C GLY A 66 -5.86 2.57 1.40
N PRO A 67 -5.71 1.74 0.36
CA PRO A 67 -6.68 0.70 0.07
C PRO A 67 -6.61 -0.40 1.13
N ALA A 68 -7.76 -0.84 1.63
CA ALA A 68 -7.88 -1.95 2.58
C ALA A 68 -9.08 -2.83 2.27
N TRP A 69 -8.87 -4.15 2.29
CA TRP A 69 -9.90 -5.14 1.97
C TRP A 69 -10.58 -5.68 3.22
N ASN A 70 -11.90 -5.59 3.27
CA ASN A 70 -12.71 -6.29 4.27
C ASN A 70 -13.20 -7.63 3.71
N GLY A 71 -12.61 -8.72 4.20
CA GLY A 71 -12.93 -10.07 3.72
C GLY A 71 -14.31 -10.58 4.14
N VAL A 72 -14.88 -10.07 5.24
CA VAL A 72 -16.22 -10.45 5.72
C VAL A 72 -17.30 -9.75 4.91
N GLY A 73 -17.16 -8.43 4.75
CA GLY A 73 -18.12 -7.62 3.99
C GLY A 73 -17.88 -7.64 2.48
N ARG A 74 -16.78 -8.25 2.01
CA ARG A 74 -16.39 -8.35 0.59
C ARG A 74 -16.37 -7.00 -0.12
N PHE A 75 -15.69 -6.03 0.52
CA PHE A 75 -15.53 -4.69 -0.03
C PHE A 75 -14.12 -4.15 0.21
N LEU A 76 -13.71 -3.24 -0.66
CA LEU A 76 -12.51 -2.43 -0.50
C LEU A 76 -12.90 -1.04 -0.03
N VAL A 77 -12.18 -0.50 0.95
CA VAL A 77 -12.21 0.93 1.27
C VAL A 77 -10.91 1.58 0.80
N TRP A 78 -10.96 2.85 0.42
CA TRP A 78 -9.79 3.68 0.18
C TRP A 78 -10.10 5.14 0.46
N SER A 79 -9.05 5.92 0.65
CA SER A 79 -9.11 7.34 0.96
C SER A 79 -8.99 8.19 -0.32
N ASP A 80 -9.77 9.26 -0.38
CA ASP A 80 -9.59 10.39 -1.28
C ASP A 80 -9.21 11.58 -0.39
N ILE A 81 -7.90 11.69 -0.10
CA ILE A 81 -7.38 12.52 0.99
C ILE A 81 -7.78 13.98 0.86
N PRO A 82 -7.55 14.67 -0.30
CA PRO A 82 -7.86 16.09 -0.41
C PRO A 82 -9.37 16.38 -0.34
N ASN A 83 -10.20 15.45 -0.81
CA ASN A 83 -11.65 15.55 -0.72
C ASN A 83 -12.21 15.18 0.66
N ASN A 84 -11.34 14.82 1.61
CA ASN A 84 -11.70 14.48 2.99
C ASN A 84 -12.79 13.41 3.08
N ARG A 85 -12.68 12.36 2.26
CA ARG A 85 -13.66 11.27 2.22
C ARG A 85 -12.99 9.91 2.04
N GLN A 86 -13.70 8.85 2.44
CA GLN A 86 -13.40 7.47 2.07
C GLN A 86 -14.44 6.97 1.08
N LEU A 87 -13.97 6.22 0.10
CA LEU A 87 -14.80 5.52 -0.88
C LEU A 87 -14.80 4.02 -0.57
N ARG A 88 -15.82 3.32 -1.04
CA ARG A 88 -15.96 1.88 -0.93
C ARG A 88 -16.36 1.27 -2.27
N TRP A 89 -15.58 0.28 -2.72
CA TRP A 89 -15.94 -0.59 -3.84
C TRP A 89 -16.50 -1.92 -3.30
N ILE A 90 -17.66 -2.32 -3.78
CA ILE A 90 -18.38 -3.54 -3.37
C ILE A 90 -18.16 -4.61 -4.43
N GLU A 91 -17.65 -5.79 -4.02
CA GLU A 91 -17.30 -6.87 -4.97
C GLU A 91 -18.53 -7.44 -5.67
N ASP A 92 -19.66 -7.57 -4.97
CA ASP A 92 -20.85 -8.27 -5.48
C ASP A 92 -21.51 -7.58 -6.67
N ASP A 93 -21.51 -6.25 -6.72
CA ASP A 93 -22.17 -5.47 -7.76
C ASP A 93 -21.24 -4.50 -8.51
N ASN A 94 -19.94 -4.54 -8.21
CA ASN A 94 -18.89 -3.67 -8.77
C ASN A 94 -19.20 -2.17 -8.59
N ARG A 95 -19.94 -1.80 -7.56
CA ARG A 95 -20.37 -0.43 -7.32
C ARG A 95 -19.40 0.29 -6.38
N VAL A 96 -19.11 1.56 -6.70
CA VAL A 96 -18.41 2.49 -5.84
C VAL A 96 -19.41 3.40 -5.13
N THR A 97 -19.24 3.55 -3.82
CA THR A 97 -20.05 4.44 -2.97
C THR A 97 -19.15 5.29 -2.10
N GLU A 98 -19.62 6.48 -1.72
CA GLU A 98 -19.03 7.20 -0.61
C GLU A 98 -19.27 6.41 0.68
N PHE A 99 -18.21 6.18 1.45
CA PHE A 99 -18.26 5.35 2.66
C PHE A 99 -18.25 6.19 3.92
N ARG A 100 -17.44 7.26 3.90
CA ARG A 100 -17.25 8.14 5.05
C ARG A 100 -16.96 9.57 4.59
N ASN A 101 -17.70 10.55 5.12
CA ASN A 101 -17.50 11.97 4.82
C ASN A 101 -18.05 12.81 5.98
N PRO A 102 -17.22 13.62 6.71
CA PRO A 102 -15.78 13.74 6.52
C PRO A 102 -15.01 12.50 7.04
N SER A 103 -13.80 12.27 6.51
CA SER A 103 -12.92 11.18 6.92
C SER A 103 -11.75 11.63 7.81
N GLY A 104 -11.65 12.92 8.13
CA GLY A 104 -10.47 13.49 8.80
C GLY A 104 -9.24 13.57 7.91
N ASN A 105 -9.40 13.73 6.59
CA ASN A 105 -8.34 13.59 5.58
C ASN A 105 -7.59 12.26 5.78
N SER A 106 -8.33 11.16 5.90
CA SER A 106 -7.73 9.84 6.09
C SER A 106 -6.78 9.51 4.95
N ASN A 107 -5.68 8.82 5.27
CA ASN A 107 -4.71 8.28 4.32
C ASN A 107 -4.76 6.75 4.36
N GLY A 108 -3.79 6.08 5.01
CA GLY A 108 -3.72 4.64 5.12
C GLY A 108 -4.86 4.02 5.91
N ASN A 109 -5.33 2.89 5.44
CA ASN A 109 -6.31 2.07 6.14
C ASN A 109 -5.83 0.63 6.22
N THR A 110 -6.29 -0.08 7.25
CA THR A 110 -6.14 -1.52 7.39
C THR A 110 -7.32 -2.08 8.19
N PHE A 111 -7.42 -3.39 8.30
CA PHE A 111 -8.37 -4.06 9.19
C PHE A 111 -7.61 -4.85 10.24
N ASP A 112 -8.12 -4.87 11.47
CA ASP A 112 -7.56 -5.74 12.49
C ASP A 112 -8.05 -7.20 12.34
N PHE A 113 -7.53 -8.10 13.16
CA PHE A 113 -7.90 -9.53 13.12
C PHE A 113 -9.36 -9.81 13.48
N GLN A 114 -10.06 -8.83 14.05
CA GLN A 114 -11.50 -8.86 14.29
C GLN A 114 -12.30 -8.26 13.13
N GLY A 115 -11.65 -7.69 12.11
CA GLY A 115 -12.29 -7.08 10.95
C GLY A 115 -12.76 -5.63 11.19
N ARG A 116 -12.26 -4.95 12.23
CA ARG A 116 -12.53 -3.53 12.47
C ARG A 116 -11.55 -2.68 11.69
N GLN A 117 -12.04 -1.63 11.07
CA GLN A 117 -11.21 -0.72 10.27
C GLN A 117 -10.34 0.15 11.19
N ILE A 118 -9.04 0.21 10.86
CA ILE A 118 -8.09 1.18 11.41
C ILE A 118 -7.80 2.19 10.31
N SER A 119 -7.73 3.48 10.65
CA SER A 119 -7.49 4.56 9.71
C SER A 119 -6.51 5.57 10.29
N CYS A 120 -5.57 6.03 9.47
CA CYS A 120 -4.67 7.13 9.76
C CYS A 120 -5.32 8.42 9.26
N GLU A 121 -5.55 9.39 10.14
CA GLU A 121 -6.23 10.66 9.84
C GLU A 121 -5.22 11.82 9.88
N HIS A 122 -4.86 12.36 8.71
CA HIS A 122 -3.96 13.50 8.59
C HIS A 122 -4.53 14.76 9.23
N GLY A 123 -5.79 15.08 8.92
CA GLY A 123 -6.45 16.31 9.38
C GLY A 123 -6.63 16.37 10.89
N ASN A 124 -6.80 15.22 11.52
CA ASN A 124 -6.95 15.08 12.97
C ASN A 124 -5.68 14.64 13.68
N ARG A 125 -4.60 14.35 12.93
CA ARG A 125 -3.27 13.94 13.45
C ARG A 125 -3.37 12.73 14.39
N ARG A 126 -4.11 11.69 13.97
CA ARG A 126 -4.39 10.54 14.83
C ARG A 126 -4.56 9.24 14.04
N VAL A 127 -4.46 8.12 14.75
CA VAL A 127 -4.87 6.80 14.31
C VAL A 127 -6.15 6.42 15.06
N VAL A 128 -7.16 5.95 14.32
CA VAL A 128 -8.44 5.56 14.90
C VAL A 128 -8.83 4.15 14.51
N ARG A 129 -9.70 3.52 15.31
CA ARG A 129 -10.38 2.28 14.98
C ARG A 129 -11.89 2.51 15.03
N TYR A 130 -12.57 2.07 13.96
CA TYR A 130 -14.03 2.12 13.89
C TYR A 130 -14.58 0.82 14.44
N GLU A 131 -15.38 0.94 15.51
CA GLU A 131 -15.98 -0.18 16.21
C GLU A 131 -17.28 -0.65 15.52
N TYR A 132 -17.73 -1.86 15.82
CA TYR A 132 -18.95 -2.43 15.22
C TYR A 132 -20.24 -1.72 15.64
N ASP A 133 -20.26 -1.06 16.80
CA ASP A 133 -21.39 -0.26 17.26
C ASP A 133 -21.46 1.14 16.64
N GLY A 134 -20.50 1.46 15.76
CA GLY A 134 -20.38 2.76 15.10
C GLY A 134 -19.57 3.79 15.88
N SER A 135 -19.09 3.47 17.09
CA SER A 135 -18.20 4.34 17.83
C SER A 135 -16.80 4.37 17.22
N VAL A 136 -16.01 5.38 17.59
CA VAL A 136 -14.63 5.56 17.12
C VAL A 136 -13.69 5.56 18.33
N THR A 137 -12.79 4.60 18.36
CA THR A 137 -11.71 4.52 19.36
C THR A 137 -10.49 5.22 18.83
N VAL A 138 -9.97 6.22 19.54
CA VAL A 138 -8.67 6.82 19.24
C VAL A 138 -7.59 5.85 19.72
N ILE A 139 -6.76 5.37 18.80
CA ILE A 139 -5.65 4.47 19.08
C ILE A 139 -4.42 5.28 19.53
N ALA A 140 -4.12 6.35 18.80
CA ALA A 140 -3.06 7.29 19.14
C ALA A 140 -3.35 8.66 18.51
N ASP A 141 -3.14 9.74 19.25
CA ASP A 141 -3.21 11.13 18.79
C ASP A 141 -2.01 11.96 19.27
N SER A 142 -1.23 11.43 20.21
CA SER A 142 -0.14 12.13 20.86
C SER A 142 0.97 11.16 21.28
N TYR A 143 2.19 11.69 21.40
CA TYR A 143 3.34 11.03 21.98
C TYR A 143 4.09 12.00 22.89
N GLU A 144 4.48 11.56 24.10
CA GLU A 144 5.15 12.42 25.10
C GLU A 144 4.43 13.77 25.35
N GLY A 145 3.10 13.75 25.32
CA GLY A 145 2.25 14.92 25.57
C GLY A 145 2.16 15.93 24.43
N GLN A 146 2.69 15.62 23.24
CA GLN A 146 2.59 16.45 22.05
C GLN A 146 1.80 15.71 20.95
N PRO A 147 1.01 16.42 20.11
CA PRO A 147 0.32 15.82 18.99
C PRO A 147 1.28 15.10 18.03
N LEU A 148 0.85 13.96 17.47
CA LEU A 148 1.55 13.29 16.37
C LEU A 148 1.74 14.24 15.18
N ASN A 149 2.64 13.92 14.23
CA ASN A 149 2.78 14.72 13.00
C ASN A 149 1.56 14.57 12.09
N SER A 150 1.51 13.52 11.32
CA SER A 150 0.34 13.14 10.50
C SER A 150 0.43 11.66 10.14
N PRO A 151 -0.12 10.76 10.99
CA PRO A 151 -0.08 9.32 10.75
C PRO A 151 -0.51 8.99 9.32
N ASN A 152 0.31 8.15 8.63
CA ASN A 152 0.19 7.93 7.20
C ASN A 152 -0.34 6.54 6.86
N ASP A 153 0.36 5.45 7.21
CA ASP A 153 -0.09 4.07 6.97
C ASP A 153 0.03 3.24 8.25
N ALA A 154 -0.73 2.15 8.33
CA ALA A 154 -0.76 1.28 9.50
C ALA A 154 -0.84 -0.20 9.14
N THR A 155 -0.27 -1.02 10.02
CA THR A 155 -0.35 -2.49 9.95
C THR A 155 -0.59 -3.08 11.33
N VAL A 156 -1.13 -4.30 11.39
CA VAL A 156 -1.50 -4.97 12.65
C VAL A 156 -0.65 -6.22 12.83
N HIS A 157 -0.09 -6.38 14.03
CA HIS A 157 0.67 -7.55 14.42
C HIS A 157 -0.24 -8.57 15.14
N PRO A 158 0.03 -9.88 15.07
CA PRO A 158 -0.80 -10.93 15.73
C PRO A 158 -0.96 -10.79 17.25
N ASP A 159 -0.06 -10.07 17.93
CA ASP A 159 -0.18 -9.75 19.35
C ASP A 159 -1.23 -8.66 19.66
N GLY A 160 -1.91 -8.18 18.62
CA GLY A 160 -2.92 -7.12 18.69
C GLY A 160 -2.35 -5.70 18.67
N SER A 161 -1.03 -5.54 18.59
CA SER A 161 -0.43 -4.21 18.46
C SER A 161 -0.64 -3.63 17.06
N ILE A 162 -0.78 -2.31 17.02
CA ILE A 162 -0.93 -1.52 15.80
C ILE A 162 0.35 -0.74 15.59
N TRP A 163 0.95 -0.87 14.41
CA TRP A 163 2.15 -0.18 14.01
C TRP A 163 1.82 0.82 12.92
N PHE A 164 2.34 2.04 13.02
CA PHE A 164 2.04 3.09 12.05
C PHE A 164 3.22 4.03 11.82
N THR A 165 3.22 4.69 10.67
CA THR A 165 4.19 5.69 10.27
C THR A 165 3.65 7.09 10.53
N ASP A 166 4.53 8.03 10.93
CA ASP A 166 4.15 9.40 11.27
C ASP A 166 5.02 10.45 10.54
N PRO A 167 4.91 10.53 9.20
CA PRO A 167 5.58 11.55 8.39
C PRO A 167 4.84 12.90 8.46
N PRO A 168 5.36 13.97 7.81
CA PRO A 168 4.76 15.29 7.91
C PRO A 168 3.78 15.64 6.78
N TYR A 169 3.30 14.67 5.96
CA TYR A 169 2.55 14.99 4.74
C TYR A 169 1.28 15.77 5.02
N GLY A 170 0.48 15.37 6.01
CA GLY A 170 -0.76 16.02 6.37
C GLY A 170 -0.60 17.38 7.06
N ILE A 171 0.63 17.75 7.49
CA ILE A 171 0.91 19.04 8.15
C ILE A 171 1.76 20.00 7.31
N ARG A 172 2.24 19.58 6.12
CA ARG A 172 3.01 20.45 5.22
C ARG A 172 2.19 21.61 4.63
N GLY A 173 0.88 21.40 4.50
CA GLY A 173 -0.04 22.36 3.88
C GLY A 173 -1.49 22.05 4.21
N ASN A 174 -2.43 22.71 3.49
CA ASN A 174 -3.87 22.56 3.70
C ASN A 174 -4.55 21.75 2.58
N TYR A 175 -3.80 20.87 1.92
CA TYR A 175 -4.33 20.06 0.82
C TYR A 175 -4.69 18.64 1.26
N GLU A 176 -3.80 18.00 2.01
CA GLU A 176 -3.99 16.63 2.54
C GLU A 176 -4.27 16.60 4.05
N GLY A 177 -4.43 17.76 4.66
CA GLY A 177 -4.65 17.93 6.09
C GLY A 177 -4.62 19.40 6.45
N ASN A 178 -4.05 19.73 7.61
CA ASN A 178 -3.99 21.11 8.11
C ASN A 178 -2.54 21.48 8.43
N ARG A 179 -2.07 22.60 7.89
CA ARG A 179 -0.70 23.08 8.15
C ARG A 179 -0.43 23.23 9.64
N ALA A 180 0.63 22.60 10.11
CA ALA A 180 1.09 22.66 11.49
C ALA A 180 2.60 22.45 11.58
N ASP A 181 3.17 22.74 12.76
CA ASP A 181 4.58 22.47 13.03
C ASP A 181 4.80 20.98 13.29
N GLN A 182 5.93 20.47 12.80
CA GLN A 182 6.45 19.15 13.13
C GLN A 182 6.98 19.18 14.56
N LEU A 183 6.41 18.35 15.44
CA LEU A 183 6.77 18.31 16.86
C LEU A 183 7.62 17.12 17.26
N HIS A 184 7.63 16.06 16.43
CA HIS A 184 8.41 14.85 16.65
C HIS A 184 9.32 14.55 15.46
N PRO A 185 10.44 13.85 15.67
CA PRO A 185 11.16 13.19 14.56
C PRO A 185 10.21 12.33 13.75
N LEU A 186 10.45 12.22 12.44
CA LEU A 186 9.69 11.34 11.57
C LEU A 186 9.96 9.89 11.98
N SER A 187 8.92 9.16 12.31
CA SER A 187 9.08 7.93 13.09
C SER A 187 8.09 6.84 12.71
N VAL A 188 8.41 5.63 13.12
CA VAL A 188 7.45 4.53 13.22
C VAL A 188 7.09 4.33 14.68
N TYR A 189 5.81 4.19 14.95
CA TYR A 189 5.27 3.95 16.29
C TYR A 189 4.59 2.59 16.38
N ARG A 190 4.52 2.06 17.59
CA ARG A 190 3.77 0.86 17.98
C ARG A 190 2.86 1.21 19.16
N VAL A 191 1.59 0.87 19.04
CA VAL A 191 0.62 0.91 20.14
C VAL A 191 0.26 -0.51 20.51
N ASP A 192 0.46 -0.90 21.75
CA ASP A 192 0.11 -2.24 22.22
C ASP A 192 -1.37 -2.36 22.62
N SER A 193 -1.79 -3.57 22.99
CA SER A 193 -3.18 -3.84 23.38
C SER A 193 -3.66 -3.13 24.67
N SER A 194 -2.71 -2.58 25.46
CA SER A 194 -3.03 -1.74 26.63
C SER A 194 -3.21 -0.27 26.27
N GLY A 195 -2.91 0.12 25.02
CA GLY A 195 -2.92 1.50 24.55
C GLY A 195 -1.61 2.24 24.78
N GLN A 196 -0.54 1.53 25.22
CA GLN A 196 0.76 2.16 25.39
C GLN A 196 1.42 2.38 24.03
N ILE A 197 1.74 3.64 23.72
CA ILE A 197 2.47 4.04 22.51
C ILE A 197 3.97 4.06 22.77
N ASN A 198 4.74 3.54 21.81
CA ASN A 198 6.19 3.56 21.81
C ASN A 198 6.71 3.95 20.43
N ARG A 199 7.68 4.85 20.36
CA ARG A 199 8.46 5.09 19.14
C ARG A 199 9.44 3.93 18.97
N VAL A 200 9.33 3.19 17.87
CA VAL A 200 10.15 1.98 17.64
C VAL A 200 11.37 2.25 16.78
N THR A 201 11.29 3.26 15.91
CA THR A 201 12.45 3.80 15.17
C THR A 201 12.19 5.21 14.67
N ASP A 202 13.24 6.03 14.61
CA ASP A 202 13.33 7.31 13.91
C ASP A 202 14.54 7.32 12.94
N ASP A 203 15.14 6.16 12.68
CA ASP A 203 16.19 5.96 11.68
C ASP A 203 15.60 5.80 10.27
N ILE A 204 14.81 6.80 9.86
CA ILE A 204 14.19 6.85 8.54
C ILE A 204 13.81 8.30 8.18
N ASP A 205 14.18 8.76 6.97
CA ASP A 205 14.04 10.17 6.59
C ASP A 205 12.60 10.63 6.41
N ALA A 206 11.76 9.76 5.80
CA ALA A 206 10.34 10.03 5.58
C ALA A 206 9.58 8.70 5.47
N PRO A 207 9.16 8.10 6.60
CA PRO A 207 8.44 6.83 6.60
C PRO A 207 7.08 6.99 5.92
N ASN A 208 6.73 6.00 5.07
CA ASN A 208 5.46 5.97 4.35
C ASN A 208 4.77 4.62 4.58
N GLY A 209 4.49 3.82 3.56
CA GLY A 209 3.89 2.51 3.70
C GLY A 209 4.72 1.54 4.55
N LEU A 210 4.04 0.64 5.27
CA LEU A 210 4.72 -0.38 6.05
C LEU A 210 3.98 -1.72 5.99
N CYS A 211 4.75 -2.81 6.07
CA CYS A 211 4.18 -4.16 6.18
C CYS A 211 5.14 -5.13 6.87
N PHE A 212 4.58 -6.16 7.48
CA PHE A 212 5.37 -7.28 8.01
C PHE A 212 5.67 -8.33 6.95
N SER A 213 6.77 -9.09 7.16
CA SER A 213 6.98 -10.37 6.49
C SER A 213 5.87 -11.37 6.87
N PRO A 214 5.66 -12.46 6.09
CA PRO A 214 4.60 -13.43 6.36
C PRO A 214 4.64 -14.07 7.74
N ASP A 215 5.83 -14.21 8.32
CA ASP A 215 6.08 -14.76 9.65
C ASP A 215 6.19 -13.69 10.76
N TYR A 216 5.99 -12.41 10.40
CA TYR A 216 6.09 -11.26 11.29
C TYR A 216 7.48 -11.04 11.93
N SER A 217 8.51 -11.70 11.42
CA SER A 217 9.88 -11.55 11.91
C SER A 217 10.58 -10.28 11.40
N LEU A 218 10.09 -9.70 10.30
CA LEU A 218 10.62 -8.49 9.68
C LEU A 218 9.52 -7.42 9.54
N LEU A 219 9.92 -6.16 9.71
CA LEU A 219 9.11 -4.99 9.35
C LEU A 219 9.79 -4.24 8.21
N TYR A 220 9.11 -4.12 7.09
CA TYR A 220 9.49 -3.28 5.95
C TYR A 220 8.81 -1.92 6.06
N VAL A 221 9.55 -0.84 5.75
CA VAL A 221 9.01 0.52 5.71
C VAL A 221 9.55 1.24 4.48
N ALA A 222 8.65 1.80 3.68
CA ALA A 222 9.00 2.64 2.55
C ALA A 222 9.54 3.99 3.04
N ASN A 223 10.65 4.45 2.45
CA ASN A 223 11.30 5.72 2.74
C ASN A 223 11.21 6.63 1.52
N THR A 224 10.38 7.64 1.59
CA THR A 224 10.21 8.64 0.52
C THR A 224 11.12 9.86 0.68
N GLY A 225 12.00 9.85 1.68
CA GLY A 225 12.98 10.88 1.92
C GLY A 225 14.16 10.85 0.94
N ALA A 226 15.30 11.35 1.37
CA ALA A 226 16.51 11.41 0.53
C ALA A 226 17.02 10.02 0.12
N GLY A 227 16.83 9.02 0.98
CA GLY A 227 17.22 7.61 0.74
C GLY A 227 16.48 6.99 -0.44
N ARG A 228 15.19 7.28 -0.60
CA ARG A 228 14.32 6.67 -1.65
C ARG A 228 14.49 5.16 -1.73
N ASP A 229 14.39 4.51 -0.58
CA ASP A 229 14.62 3.08 -0.42
C ASP A 229 13.45 2.42 0.34
N ILE A 230 13.49 1.12 0.46
CA ILE A 230 12.69 0.38 1.44
C ILE A 230 13.68 -0.07 2.51
N LYS A 231 13.44 0.32 3.76
CA LYS A 231 14.21 -0.17 4.90
C LYS A 231 13.54 -1.39 5.52
N VAL A 232 14.34 -2.23 6.18
CA VAL A 232 13.86 -3.41 6.90
C VAL A 232 14.54 -3.51 8.26
N TRP A 233 13.77 -3.95 9.25
CA TRP A 233 14.23 -4.25 10.61
C TRP A 233 13.79 -5.65 11.02
N ASP A 234 14.59 -6.28 11.87
CA ASP A 234 14.20 -7.47 12.58
C ASP A 234 13.26 -7.08 13.73
N VAL A 235 12.13 -7.80 13.87
CA VAL A 235 11.14 -7.61 14.93
C VAL A 235 11.52 -8.47 16.13
N ASP A 236 11.83 -7.83 17.24
CA ASP A 236 12.16 -8.48 18.52
C ASP A 236 11.14 -8.06 19.59
N GLY A 237 10.02 -8.76 19.62
CA GLY A 237 8.87 -8.43 20.47
C GLY A 237 8.32 -7.04 20.17
N SER A 238 8.50 -6.09 21.10
CA SER A 238 8.04 -4.71 20.94
C SER A 238 9.09 -3.76 20.33
N ARG A 239 10.24 -4.27 19.89
CA ARG A 239 11.39 -3.47 19.43
C ARG A 239 11.79 -3.85 18.02
N LEU A 240 12.42 -2.90 17.34
CA LEU A 240 13.10 -3.10 16.06
C LEU A 240 14.62 -3.16 16.27
N ARG A 241 15.28 -4.06 15.54
CA ARG A 241 16.73 -4.24 15.56
C ARG A 241 17.28 -4.33 14.15
N ASN A 242 18.58 -4.13 14.01
CA ASN A 242 19.34 -4.38 12.78
C ASN A 242 18.74 -3.67 11.55
N GLY A 243 18.38 -2.39 11.71
CA GLY A 243 17.84 -1.57 10.61
C GLY A 243 18.84 -1.50 9.45
N ARG A 244 18.36 -1.76 8.23
CA ARG A 244 19.17 -1.77 7.00
C ARG A 244 18.33 -1.43 5.78
N VAL A 245 18.98 -1.02 4.70
CA VAL A 245 18.34 -0.90 3.40
C VAL A 245 18.00 -2.30 2.90
N PHE A 246 16.74 -2.51 2.51
CA PHE A 246 16.27 -3.74 1.88
C PHE A 246 16.37 -3.65 0.36
N ALA A 247 15.86 -2.56 -0.24
CA ALA A 247 15.88 -2.37 -1.67
C ALA A 247 15.89 -0.87 -2.04
N GLU A 248 16.54 -0.56 -3.13
CA GLU A 248 16.45 0.72 -3.83
C GLU A 248 15.66 0.53 -5.12
N LEU A 249 14.60 1.33 -5.31
CA LEU A 249 13.76 1.20 -6.49
C LEU A 249 14.25 2.11 -7.61
N VAL A 250 14.23 1.55 -8.81
CA VAL A 250 14.53 2.27 -10.05
C VAL A 250 13.30 2.19 -10.95
N ASP A 251 12.87 3.33 -11.49
CA ASP A 251 11.84 3.34 -12.53
C ASP A 251 12.45 2.74 -13.81
N PRO A 252 12.01 1.55 -14.24
CA PRO A 252 12.61 0.88 -15.37
C PRO A 252 12.30 1.54 -16.73
N THR A 253 11.42 2.55 -16.76
CA THR A 253 11.13 3.32 -17.97
C THR A 253 12.06 4.51 -18.16
N THR A 254 12.68 4.99 -17.09
CA THR A 254 13.54 6.18 -17.11
C THR A 254 14.95 5.93 -16.60
N GLY A 255 15.21 4.77 -15.98
CA GLY A 255 16.46 4.47 -15.30
C GLY A 255 16.72 5.30 -14.03
N SER A 256 15.76 6.13 -13.61
CA SER A 256 15.91 7.03 -12.46
C SER A 256 15.48 6.36 -11.17
N ARG A 257 16.12 6.71 -10.05
CA ARG A 257 15.64 6.28 -8.72
C ARG A 257 14.23 6.79 -8.45
N THR A 258 13.37 5.93 -7.95
CA THR A 258 12.01 6.26 -7.51
C THR A 258 11.83 5.85 -6.05
N SER A 259 10.81 6.39 -5.40
CA SER A 259 10.44 6.01 -4.02
C SER A 259 9.33 4.98 -4.06
N ALA A 260 9.34 4.04 -3.13
CA ALA A 260 8.15 3.31 -2.74
C ALA A 260 7.22 4.24 -1.93
N ASP A 261 5.92 4.05 -2.07
CA ASP A 261 4.88 4.73 -1.29
C ASP A 261 4.19 3.71 -0.37
N GLY A 262 2.96 3.28 -0.62
CA GLY A 262 2.36 2.17 0.10
C GLY A 262 2.92 0.82 -0.31
N ILE A 263 3.14 -0.08 0.64
CA ILE A 263 3.73 -1.40 0.41
C ILE A 263 2.94 -2.51 1.10
N ARG A 264 2.90 -3.70 0.49
CA ARG A 264 2.33 -4.92 1.12
C ARG A 264 3.19 -6.13 0.78
N CYS A 265 3.21 -7.10 1.69
CA CYS A 265 3.93 -8.36 1.52
C CYS A 265 2.99 -9.46 1.02
N ASP A 266 3.47 -10.36 0.15
CA ASP A 266 2.78 -11.59 -0.20
C ASP A 266 3.26 -12.78 0.66
N VAL A 267 2.60 -13.94 0.55
CA VAL A 267 2.96 -15.12 1.35
C VAL A 267 4.30 -15.76 0.97
N ASP A 268 4.87 -15.41 -0.16
CA ASP A 268 6.19 -15.86 -0.60
C ASP A 268 7.30 -14.90 -0.12
N GLY A 269 6.92 -13.81 0.58
CA GLY A 269 7.83 -12.81 1.13
C GLY A 269 8.21 -11.69 0.18
N ASN A 270 7.60 -11.60 -1.03
CA ASN A 270 7.86 -10.47 -1.90
C ASN A 270 7.14 -9.22 -1.38
N VAL A 271 7.79 -8.07 -1.47
CA VAL A 271 7.21 -6.76 -1.19
C VAL A 271 6.67 -6.15 -2.48
N TRP A 272 5.38 -5.86 -2.51
CA TRP A 272 4.67 -5.19 -3.60
C TRP A 272 4.56 -3.71 -3.25
N ALA A 273 5.22 -2.87 -4.02
CA ALA A 273 5.42 -1.46 -3.71
C ALA A 273 4.74 -0.56 -4.74
N GLY A 274 3.82 0.29 -4.29
CA GLY A 274 3.33 1.42 -5.08
C GLY A 274 4.50 2.36 -5.38
N ALA A 275 4.73 2.67 -6.65
CA ALA A 275 5.87 3.45 -7.11
C ALA A 275 5.66 3.96 -8.55
N ARG A 276 6.72 4.27 -9.27
CA ARG A 276 6.73 4.44 -10.72
C ARG A 276 7.36 3.20 -11.39
N PRO A 277 6.84 2.77 -12.52
CA PRO A 277 5.69 3.29 -13.29
C PRO A 277 4.35 2.61 -12.93
N GLY A 278 4.12 2.30 -11.68
CA GLY A 278 2.96 1.58 -11.15
C GLY A 278 3.33 0.77 -9.92
N VAL A 279 3.33 -0.56 -9.95
CA VAL A 279 3.75 -1.40 -8.82
C VAL A 279 5.04 -2.11 -9.15
N GLN A 280 6.03 -2.03 -8.27
CA GLN A 280 7.26 -2.82 -8.36
C GLN A 280 7.20 -3.98 -7.35
N ILE A 281 7.64 -5.15 -7.77
CA ILE A 281 7.65 -6.35 -6.95
C ILE A 281 9.10 -6.72 -6.62
N VAL A 282 9.41 -6.66 -5.32
CA VAL A 282 10.75 -6.89 -4.78
C VAL A 282 10.78 -8.24 -4.08
N ALA A 283 11.66 -9.13 -4.53
CA ALA A 283 11.85 -10.45 -3.92
C ALA A 283 12.56 -10.34 -2.55
N PRO A 284 12.53 -11.41 -1.71
CA PRO A 284 13.13 -11.40 -0.38
C PRO A 284 14.63 -11.08 -0.33
N ASP A 285 15.34 -11.24 -1.44
CA ASP A 285 16.77 -10.89 -1.58
C ASP A 285 17.01 -9.42 -1.95
N GLY A 286 15.94 -8.62 -2.14
CA GLY A 286 16.01 -7.20 -2.50
C GLY A 286 15.97 -6.91 -3.99
N ASP A 287 15.96 -7.94 -4.85
CA ASP A 287 15.88 -7.75 -6.29
C ASP A 287 14.47 -7.35 -6.75
N THR A 288 14.34 -6.37 -7.63
CA THR A 288 13.08 -6.08 -8.32
C THR A 288 12.85 -7.12 -9.42
N ILE A 289 11.87 -7.99 -9.25
CA ILE A 289 11.59 -9.13 -10.14
C ILE A 289 10.47 -8.89 -11.14
N GLY A 290 9.62 -7.89 -10.90
CA GLY A 290 8.49 -7.61 -11.77
C GLY A 290 7.95 -6.21 -11.61
N VAL A 291 7.16 -5.79 -12.59
CA VAL A 291 6.50 -4.48 -12.62
C VAL A 291 5.09 -4.64 -13.15
N ILE A 292 4.13 -3.99 -12.51
CA ILE A 292 2.80 -3.74 -13.05
C ILE A 292 2.77 -2.27 -13.47
N ARG A 293 2.70 -2.02 -14.77
CA ARG A 293 2.66 -0.66 -15.30
C ARG A 293 1.26 -0.08 -15.17
N LEU A 294 1.16 1.15 -14.68
CA LEU A 294 -0.06 1.93 -14.63
C LEU A 294 0.12 3.24 -15.40
N PRO A 295 -0.95 3.81 -15.97
CA PRO A 295 -0.87 5.14 -16.60
C PRO A 295 -0.71 6.27 -15.59
N GLU A 296 -0.81 5.98 -14.31
CA GLU A 296 -0.77 6.90 -13.18
C GLU A 296 0.26 6.44 -12.14
N VAL A 297 0.72 7.35 -11.28
CA VAL A 297 1.55 6.97 -10.13
C VAL A 297 0.72 6.12 -9.17
N CYS A 298 1.21 4.95 -8.83
CA CYS A 298 0.60 4.11 -7.80
C CYS A 298 1.05 4.60 -6.43
N ALA A 299 0.09 5.04 -5.62
CA ALA A 299 0.36 5.49 -4.27
C ALA A 299 0.37 4.31 -3.28
N ASN A 300 -0.58 3.37 -3.38
CA ASN A 300 -0.67 2.29 -2.41
C ASN A 300 -1.30 1.02 -3.01
N VAL A 301 -1.10 -0.11 -2.35
CA VAL A 301 -1.58 -1.42 -2.78
C VAL A 301 -2.21 -2.21 -1.64
N CYS A 302 -3.12 -3.13 -1.98
CA CYS A 302 -3.73 -4.04 -1.02
C CYS A 302 -4.12 -5.34 -1.72
N PHE A 303 -3.93 -6.47 -1.03
CA PHE A 303 -4.44 -7.76 -1.49
C PHE A 303 -5.85 -8.01 -0.97
N GLY A 304 -6.77 -8.35 -1.87
CA GLY A 304 -8.16 -8.63 -1.52
C GLY A 304 -8.79 -9.71 -2.39
N GLY A 305 -10.13 -9.73 -2.40
CA GLY A 305 -10.92 -10.77 -3.02
C GLY A 305 -11.01 -12.04 -2.17
N ALA A 306 -11.88 -12.97 -2.54
CA ALA A 306 -12.18 -14.16 -1.75
C ALA A 306 -10.97 -15.06 -1.47
N LYS A 307 -9.96 -15.06 -2.35
CA LYS A 307 -8.71 -15.83 -2.20
C LYS A 307 -7.52 -14.95 -1.81
N ARG A 308 -7.73 -13.64 -1.59
CA ARG A 308 -6.68 -12.66 -1.30
C ARG A 308 -5.56 -12.62 -2.36
N ASN A 309 -5.89 -12.93 -3.59
CA ASN A 309 -5.00 -12.88 -4.75
C ASN A 309 -5.41 -11.85 -5.80
N ARG A 310 -6.29 -10.93 -5.43
CA ARG A 310 -6.62 -9.75 -6.22
C ARG A 310 -5.86 -8.56 -5.66
N LEU A 311 -4.89 -8.06 -6.41
CA LEU A 311 -4.16 -6.86 -6.05
C LEU A 311 -5.00 -5.65 -6.42
N PHE A 312 -5.34 -4.82 -5.46
CA PHE A 312 -5.91 -3.49 -5.66
C PHE A 312 -4.80 -2.46 -5.59
N MET A 313 -4.91 -1.43 -6.42
CA MET A 313 -3.91 -0.38 -6.60
C MET A 313 -4.63 0.96 -6.63
N THR A 314 -4.37 1.82 -5.65
CA THR A 314 -4.79 3.21 -5.67
C THR A 314 -3.72 4.02 -6.38
N ALA A 315 -4.12 4.74 -7.42
CA ALA A 315 -3.18 5.46 -8.27
C ALA A 315 -3.77 6.83 -8.63
N SER A 316 -3.13 7.88 -8.19
CA SER A 316 -3.54 9.28 -8.39
C SER A 316 -5.05 9.50 -8.34
N GLN A 317 -5.76 9.35 -9.47
CA GLN A 317 -7.20 9.58 -9.58
C GLN A 317 -8.04 8.30 -9.60
N SER A 318 -7.43 7.11 -9.62
CA SER A 318 -8.12 5.88 -9.99
C SER A 318 -7.92 4.74 -8.99
N LEU A 319 -8.87 3.82 -9.00
CA LEU A 319 -8.73 2.50 -8.38
C LEU A 319 -8.62 1.43 -9.47
N TYR A 320 -7.51 0.69 -9.44
CA TYR A 320 -7.28 -0.46 -10.33
C TYR A 320 -7.26 -1.78 -9.56
N SER A 321 -7.42 -2.89 -10.26
CA SER A 321 -7.08 -4.21 -9.74
C SER A 321 -6.68 -5.19 -10.83
N VAL A 322 -5.93 -6.22 -10.41
CA VAL A 322 -5.59 -7.39 -11.24
C VAL A 322 -5.48 -8.64 -10.36
N TYR A 323 -5.88 -9.78 -10.88
CA TYR A 323 -5.62 -11.06 -10.20
C TYR A 323 -4.18 -11.51 -10.47
N VAL A 324 -3.54 -12.03 -9.43
CA VAL A 324 -2.16 -12.52 -9.47
C VAL A 324 -2.04 -13.93 -8.92
N GLY A 325 -0.96 -14.63 -9.24
CA GLY A 325 -0.71 -16.04 -8.88
C GLY A 325 -0.28 -16.26 -7.43
N VAL A 326 -0.43 -15.26 -6.55
CA VAL A 326 -0.05 -15.32 -5.14
C VAL A 326 -1.10 -14.60 -4.30
N ARG A 327 -1.19 -14.93 -3.02
CA ARG A 327 -2.04 -14.22 -2.06
C ARG A 327 -1.22 -13.29 -1.18
N GLY A 328 -1.86 -12.22 -0.70
CA GLY A 328 -1.25 -11.34 0.28
C GLY A 328 -1.03 -12.01 1.62
N ALA A 329 0.05 -11.63 2.30
CA ALA A 329 0.30 -11.97 3.69
C ALA A 329 -0.54 -11.10 4.64
N GLY A 330 -0.64 -11.51 5.92
CA GLY A 330 -1.36 -10.76 6.96
C GLY A 330 -2.88 -10.71 6.75
N VAL A 331 -3.56 -9.74 7.34
CA VAL A 331 -5.03 -9.62 7.35
C VAL A 331 -5.58 -8.60 6.35
N ALA A 332 -4.82 -7.60 5.97
CA ALA A 332 -5.23 -6.56 5.03
C ALA A 332 -4.09 -6.17 4.08
#